data_0a8961b7d5a1e52b852c70ff9d9ab5d8
#
_entry.id   0a8961b7d5a1e52b852c70ff9d9ab5d8
#
_cell.length_a   1.000
_cell.length_b   1.000
_cell.length_c   1.000
_cell.angle_alpha   90.00
_cell.angle_beta   90.00
_cell.angle_gamma   90.00
#
_symmetry.space_group_name_H-M   'P 1'
#
loop_
_entity.id
_entity.type
_entity.pdbx_description
1 polymer ?
#
loop_
_entity_poly.entity_id
_entity_poly.type
_entity_poly.pdbx_seq_one_letter_code
_entity_poly.pdbx_strand_id
1 'polypeptide(L)'
;MTSALPRPHLRRAFGDGPEVSLFTLGTMRALSSPEQMLSVLRGALAAGINHLETAPAYGPAEDFLGQALAHLREEQRTPSDGHWVITSKLLPGQSLSSGRQALEASLHRLGISRLDNLAIHGLNLESHLDWALTGEGAQLIEWALASGKVGQVGFSSHGSNALIDRAIASDRFRFCCLHLHLLDPTRMPLAQQALHRSMGVLAISPADKGGRLQAPSDLLTQDCRPFQPLHLAYRFLLAAGVSTLSVGAQSASDLDLARSLASSDGPLDALERSTLDHLHQQRAHRLGIDRCGQCRACLPCPKQVPIPDLLRLRNLALGHDLIEFAGERYNLIGRAGHWWETVDASHCEHCGD
;
A
#
# COMPACT_ATOMS: atom_id res chain seq x y z
N MET A 1 -10.01 -4.90 41.81
CA MET A 1 -9.77 -5.10 40.34
C MET A 1 -9.63 -3.71 39.74
N THR A 2 -8.42 -3.23 39.56
CA THR A 2 -8.14 -1.96 38.90
C THR A 2 -8.34 -2.20 37.40
N SER A 3 -9.40 -1.64 36.84
CA SER A 3 -9.63 -1.55 35.40
C SER A 3 -8.42 -0.82 34.79
N ALA A 4 -7.54 -1.56 34.10
CA ALA A 4 -6.49 -0.95 33.34
C ALA A 4 -7.16 -0.07 32.28
N LEU A 5 -6.84 1.24 32.27
CA LEU A 5 -7.23 2.14 31.20
C LEU A 5 -6.80 1.52 29.88
N PRO A 6 -7.63 1.59 28.82
CA PRO A 6 -7.23 1.12 27.51
C PRO A 6 -5.92 1.80 27.12
N ARG A 7 -4.92 1.01 26.70
CA ARG A 7 -3.65 1.57 26.21
C ARG A 7 -3.98 2.52 25.05
N PRO A 8 -3.38 3.72 24.99
CA PRO A 8 -3.54 4.57 23.83
C PRO A 8 -3.09 3.78 22.58
N HIS A 9 -3.86 3.89 21.50
CA HIS A 9 -3.50 3.26 20.25
C HIS A 9 -2.13 3.75 19.80
N LEU A 10 -1.26 2.84 19.36
CA LEU A 10 0.09 3.19 18.94
C LEU A 10 0.05 4.05 17.68
N ARG A 11 0.97 5.00 17.63
CA ARG A 11 1.24 5.87 16.48
C ARG A 11 2.69 5.73 16.07
N ARG A 12 2.95 5.92 14.77
CA ARG A 12 4.29 5.96 14.20
C ARG A 12 4.48 7.22 13.37
N ALA A 13 5.71 7.71 13.35
CA ALA A 13 6.08 8.81 12.46
C ALA A 13 5.80 8.48 10.99
N PHE A 14 5.32 9.47 10.24
CA PHE A 14 5.02 9.35 8.83
C PHE A 14 5.58 10.57 8.07
N GLY A 15 6.88 10.54 7.82
CA GLY A 15 7.61 11.68 7.28
C GLY A 15 7.58 12.88 8.22
N ASP A 16 7.37 14.07 7.67
CA ASP A 16 7.27 15.32 8.42
C ASP A 16 5.83 15.64 8.85
N GLY A 17 4.87 14.76 8.55
CA GLY A 17 3.45 14.93 8.83
C GLY A 17 3.03 14.44 10.22
N PRO A 18 1.72 14.45 10.50
CA PRO A 18 1.18 13.87 11.72
C PRO A 18 1.50 12.37 11.83
N GLU A 19 1.63 11.90 13.07
CA GLU A 19 1.77 10.47 13.35
C GLU A 19 0.53 9.68 12.92
N VAL A 20 0.76 8.46 12.42
CA VAL A 20 -0.29 7.59 11.91
C VAL A 20 -0.44 6.32 12.73
N SER A 21 -1.64 5.76 12.76
CA SER A 21 -1.91 4.44 13.32
C SER A 21 -1.15 3.35 12.55
N LEU A 22 -0.91 2.20 13.20
CA LEU A 22 -0.26 1.04 12.57
C LEU A 22 -1.02 0.54 11.33
N PHE A 23 -2.29 0.87 11.22
CA PHE A 23 -3.12 0.58 10.06
C PHE A 23 -3.72 1.87 9.48
N THR A 24 -3.82 1.89 8.16
CA THR A 24 -4.47 2.93 7.34
C THR A 24 -5.71 2.34 6.69
N LEU A 25 -6.85 3.01 6.77
CA LEU A 25 -8.02 2.61 6.00
C LEU A 25 -7.84 3.04 4.54
N GLY A 26 -7.72 2.06 3.62
CA GLY A 26 -7.80 2.27 2.19
C GLY A 26 -9.27 2.22 1.71
N THR A 27 -9.69 3.19 0.93
CA THR A 27 -11.11 3.40 0.58
C THR A 27 -11.62 2.57 -0.60
N MET A 28 -10.75 1.88 -1.36
CA MET A 28 -11.11 1.16 -2.60
C MET A 28 -12.14 0.04 -2.45
N ARG A 29 -12.44 -0.42 -1.24
CA ARG A 29 -13.40 -1.50 -1.01
C ARG A 29 -14.78 -1.05 -0.49
N ALA A 30 -14.94 0.21 -0.12
CA ALA A 30 -16.17 0.77 0.42
C ALA A 30 -16.85 1.69 -0.63
N LEU A 31 -17.08 1.18 -1.84
CA LEU A 31 -17.54 1.96 -2.99
C LEU A 31 -18.99 1.69 -3.39
N SER A 32 -19.74 0.90 -2.61
CA SER A 32 -21.14 0.57 -2.95
C SER A 32 -22.08 1.73 -2.63
N SER A 33 -21.84 2.45 -1.54
CA SER A 33 -22.64 3.62 -1.15
C SER A 33 -21.91 4.48 -0.09
N PRO A 34 -22.35 5.74 0.12
CA PRO A 34 -21.87 6.57 1.22
C PRO A 34 -22.10 5.96 2.61
N GLU A 35 -23.21 5.24 2.80
CA GLU A 35 -23.56 4.58 4.07
C GLU A 35 -22.59 3.43 4.38
N GLN A 36 -22.16 2.68 3.35
CA GLN A 36 -21.11 1.67 3.51
C GLN A 36 -19.82 2.33 3.96
N MET A 37 -19.38 3.42 3.30
CA MET A 37 -18.19 4.16 3.69
C MET A 37 -18.28 4.66 5.13
N LEU A 38 -19.42 5.22 5.55
CA LEU A 38 -19.65 5.66 6.93
C LEU A 38 -19.56 4.50 7.93
N SER A 39 -20.16 3.36 7.61
CA SER A 39 -20.09 2.15 8.45
C SER A 39 -18.64 1.68 8.63
N VAL A 40 -17.87 1.66 7.54
CA VAL A 40 -16.44 1.28 7.57
C VAL A 40 -15.62 2.32 8.36
N LEU A 41 -15.87 3.62 8.22
CA LEU A 41 -15.20 4.66 9.00
C LEU A 41 -15.48 4.53 10.51
N ARG A 42 -16.70 4.19 10.90
CA ARG A 42 -17.03 3.91 12.31
C ARG A 42 -16.24 2.70 12.82
N GLY A 43 -16.09 1.66 11.99
CA GLY A 43 -15.23 0.52 12.27
C GLY A 43 -13.75 0.91 12.43
N ALA A 44 -13.27 1.80 11.58
CA ALA A 44 -11.89 2.33 11.65
C ALA A 44 -11.64 3.09 12.97
N LEU A 45 -12.58 3.94 13.39
CA LEU A 45 -12.52 4.60 14.71
C LEU A 45 -12.43 3.56 15.84
N ALA A 46 -13.29 2.55 15.80
CA ALA A 46 -13.30 1.48 16.82
C ALA A 46 -12.00 0.64 16.81
N ALA A 47 -11.33 0.57 15.67
CA ALA A 47 -10.01 -0.07 15.53
C ALA A 47 -8.82 0.86 15.88
N GLY A 48 -9.09 2.12 16.26
CA GLY A 48 -8.06 3.10 16.60
C GLY A 48 -7.31 3.64 15.40
N ILE A 49 -7.85 3.50 14.20
CA ILE A 49 -7.27 4.03 12.96
C ILE A 49 -7.52 5.54 12.88
N ASN A 50 -6.47 6.33 12.63
CA ASN A 50 -6.56 7.75 12.37
C ASN A 50 -6.16 8.14 10.94
N HIS A 51 -5.62 7.20 10.14
CA HIS A 51 -5.12 7.48 8.80
C HIS A 51 -6.04 6.89 7.72
N LEU A 52 -6.43 7.74 6.78
CA LEU A 52 -7.30 7.40 5.64
C LEU A 52 -6.53 7.60 4.34
N GLU A 53 -6.63 6.63 3.42
CA GLU A 53 -5.97 6.67 2.13
C GLU A 53 -7.00 6.53 1.02
N THR A 54 -7.00 7.51 0.09
CA THR A 54 -7.91 7.57 -1.05
C THR A 54 -7.21 8.08 -2.31
N ALA A 55 -7.93 8.22 -3.41
CA ALA A 55 -7.47 8.85 -4.64
C ALA A 55 -8.65 9.22 -5.56
N PRO A 56 -8.52 10.25 -6.41
CA PRO A 56 -9.51 10.55 -7.46
C PRO A 56 -9.75 9.37 -8.42
N ALA A 57 -8.71 8.55 -8.64
CA ALA A 57 -8.79 7.36 -9.51
C ALA A 57 -9.60 6.20 -8.91
N TYR A 58 -10.08 6.31 -7.66
CA TYR A 58 -10.84 5.26 -6.98
C TYR A 58 -12.36 5.45 -7.15
N GLY A 59 -12.81 5.96 -8.29
CA GLY A 59 -14.22 6.19 -8.57
C GLY A 59 -14.85 7.17 -7.57
N PRO A 60 -15.96 6.82 -6.89
CA PRO A 60 -16.64 7.73 -5.96
C PRO A 60 -16.00 7.83 -4.58
N ALA A 61 -14.80 7.25 -4.36
CA ALA A 61 -14.21 7.10 -3.02
C ALA A 61 -14.06 8.44 -2.27
N GLU A 62 -13.59 9.51 -2.95
CA GLU A 62 -13.41 10.81 -2.30
C GLU A 62 -14.75 11.45 -1.92
N ASP A 63 -15.78 11.34 -2.77
CA ASP A 63 -17.11 11.86 -2.49
C ASP A 63 -17.77 11.13 -1.31
N PHE A 64 -17.70 9.79 -1.31
CA PHE A 64 -18.26 8.98 -0.22
C PHE A 64 -17.51 9.22 1.11
N LEU A 65 -16.18 9.35 1.03
CA LEU A 65 -15.37 9.67 2.20
C LEU A 65 -15.70 11.06 2.75
N GLY A 66 -15.85 12.07 1.89
CA GLY A 66 -16.23 13.42 2.29
C GLY A 66 -17.58 13.46 3.01
N GLN A 67 -18.59 12.77 2.47
CA GLN A 67 -19.91 12.64 3.12
C GLN A 67 -19.82 11.93 4.48
N ALA A 68 -19.07 10.84 4.56
CA ALA A 68 -18.88 10.10 5.80
C ALA A 68 -18.14 10.91 6.87
N LEU A 69 -17.13 11.69 6.48
CA LEU A 69 -16.42 12.61 7.37
C LEU A 69 -17.31 13.75 7.87
N ALA A 70 -18.21 14.27 7.03
CA ALA A 70 -19.20 15.27 7.43
C ALA A 70 -20.16 14.71 8.49
N HIS A 71 -20.69 13.51 8.30
CA HIS A 71 -21.54 12.82 9.27
C HIS A 71 -20.83 12.59 10.62
N LEU A 72 -19.58 12.12 10.59
CA LEU A 72 -18.82 11.91 11.83
C LEU A 72 -18.54 13.22 12.57
N ARG A 73 -18.35 14.34 11.84
CA ARG A 73 -18.21 15.67 12.45
C ARG A 73 -19.50 16.12 13.15
N GLU A 74 -20.65 15.89 12.54
CA GLU A 74 -21.97 16.16 13.16
C GLU A 74 -22.18 15.32 14.43
N GLU A 75 -21.75 14.05 14.41
CA GLU A 75 -21.77 13.16 15.57
C GLU A 75 -20.69 13.50 16.61
N GLN A 76 -19.82 14.47 16.38
CA GLN A 76 -18.64 14.80 17.18
C GLN A 76 -17.70 13.61 17.41
N ARG A 77 -17.57 12.74 16.42
CA ARG A 77 -16.71 11.55 16.45
C ARG A 77 -15.45 11.75 15.62
N THR A 78 -14.33 11.73 16.31
CA THR A 78 -12.99 11.85 15.74
C THR A 78 -12.09 10.75 16.27
N PRO A 79 -10.91 10.47 15.66
CA PRO A 79 -9.87 9.67 16.30
C PRO A 79 -9.49 10.21 17.69
N SER A 80 -8.90 9.35 18.51
CA SER A 80 -8.54 9.71 19.91
C SER A 80 -7.58 10.90 20.02
N ASP A 81 -6.80 11.16 18.98
CA ASP A 81 -5.90 12.31 18.80
C ASP A 81 -6.61 13.55 18.20
N GLY A 82 -7.93 13.47 18.01
CA GLY A 82 -8.78 14.59 17.55
C GLY A 82 -8.69 14.90 16.06
N HIS A 83 -7.88 14.13 15.30
CA HIS A 83 -7.56 14.44 13.90
C HIS A 83 -7.54 13.21 13.00
N TRP A 84 -8.20 13.29 11.84
CA TRP A 84 -8.01 12.35 10.75
C TRP A 84 -6.82 12.77 9.90
N VAL A 85 -5.84 11.90 9.74
CA VAL A 85 -4.75 12.09 8.78
C VAL A 85 -5.22 11.61 7.40
N ILE A 86 -5.25 12.47 6.40
CA ILE A 86 -5.81 12.15 5.08
C ILE A 86 -4.72 12.18 4.02
N THR A 87 -4.60 11.06 3.31
CA THR A 87 -3.75 10.92 2.12
C THR A 87 -4.62 10.80 0.88
N SER A 88 -4.47 11.71 -0.08
CA SER A 88 -4.99 11.55 -1.44
C SER A 88 -3.86 11.67 -2.47
N LYS A 89 -4.18 11.60 -3.76
CA LYS A 89 -3.18 11.43 -4.82
C LYS A 89 -3.44 12.32 -6.02
N LEU A 90 -2.36 12.61 -6.77
CA LEU A 90 -2.41 13.22 -8.10
C LEU A 90 -1.63 12.35 -9.10
N LEU A 91 -2.14 12.22 -10.31
CA LEU A 91 -1.43 11.53 -11.39
C LEU A 91 -0.21 12.35 -11.83
N PRO A 92 0.92 11.72 -12.17
CA PRO A 92 2.07 12.41 -12.76
C PRO A 92 1.76 12.88 -14.19
N GLY A 93 2.59 13.79 -14.73
CA GLY A 93 2.48 14.27 -16.10
C GLY A 93 1.44 15.39 -16.32
N GLN A 94 0.78 15.86 -15.27
CA GLN A 94 -0.16 16.98 -15.37
C GLN A 94 0.58 18.31 -15.53
N SER A 95 -0.03 19.26 -16.25
CA SER A 95 0.44 20.66 -16.23
C SER A 95 0.20 21.28 -14.86
N LEU A 96 0.90 22.37 -14.56
CA LEU A 96 0.70 23.12 -13.32
C LEU A 96 -0.76 23.53 -13.14
N SER A 97 -1.43 23.99 -14.21
CA SER A 97 -2.84 24.41 -14.17
C SER A 97 -3.77 23.24 -13.89
N SER A 98 -3.66 22.14 -14.64
CA SER A 98 -4.52 20.97 -14.46
C SER A 98 -4.31 20.28 -13.11
N GLY A 99 -3.06 20.23 -12.63
CA GLY A 99 -2.75 19.68 -11.31
C GLY A 99 -3.33 20.50 -10.16
N ARG A 100 -3.32 21.84 -10.27
CA ARG A 100 -4.01 22.71 -9.29
C ARG A 100 -5.52 22.45 -9.27
N GLN A 101 -6.14 22.39 -10.44
CA GLN A 101 -7.58 22.10 -10.53
C GLN A 101 -7.92 20.72 -9.95
N ALA A 102 -7.10 19.71 -10.22
CA ALA A 102 -7.29 18.36 -9.69
C ALA A 102 -7.18 18.33 -8.16
N LEU A 103 -6.20 19.03 -7.56
CA LEU A 103 -6.08 19.13 -6.11
C LEU A 103 -7.26 19.85 -5.47
N GLU A 104 -7.69 20.99 -6.03
CA GLU A 104 -8.87 21.74 -5.55
C GLU A 104 -10.14 20.88 -5.63
N ALA A 105 -10.32 20.13 -6.71
CA ALA A 105 -11.44 19.22 -6.87
C ALA A 105 -11.42 18.10 -5.82
N SER A 106 -10.25 17.53 -5.49
CA SER A 106 -10.12 16.55 -4.41
C SER A 106 -10.47 17.12 -3.04
N LEU A 107 -9.96 18.31 -2.71
CA LEU A 107 -10.28 19.00 -1.46
C LEU A 107 -11.80 19.27 -1.34
N HIS A 108 -12.42 19.68 -2.44
CA HIS A 108 -13.88 19.92 -2.50
C HIS A 108 -14.67 18.61 -2.26
N ARG A 109 -14.34 17.51 -2.96
CA ARG A 109 -15.02 16.22 -2.78
C ARG A 109 -14.87 15.70 -1.36
N LEU A 110 -13.69 15.84 -0.77
CA LEU A 110 -13.41 15.42 0.61
C LEU A 110 -14.02 16.36 1.67
N GLY A 111 -14.48 17.56 1.29
CA GLY A 111 -15.02 18.57 2.21
C GLY A 111 -13.99 19.04 3.24
N ILE A 112 -12.73 19.21 2.82
CA ILE A 112 -11.60 19.67 3.64
C ILE A 112 -10.86 20.81 2.95
N SER A 113 -10.14 21.63 3.72
CA SER A 113 -9.34 22.75 3.21
C SER A 113 -7.88 22.38 2.94
N ARG A 114 -7.42 21.23 3.49
CA ARG A 114 -6.02 20.78 3.42
C ARG A 114 -5.95 19.26 3.48
N LEU A 115 -5.05 18.68 2.67
CA LEU A 115 -4.57 17.31 2.82
C LEU A 115 -3.34 17.29 3.74
N ASP A 116 -3.26 16.29 4.61
CA ASP A 116 -2.02 16.05 5.36
C ASP A 116 -0.94 15.53 4.42
N ASN A 117 -1.31 14.60 3.54
CA ASN A 117 -0.41 13.88 2.66
C ASN A 117 -0.92 13.89 1.21
N LEU A 118 -0.09 14.32 0.27
CA LEU A 118 -0.36 14.21 -1.16
C LEU A 118 0.66 13.25 -1.80
N ALA A 119 0.21 12.16 -2.41
CA ALA A 119 1.07 11.25 -3.14
C ALA A 119 1.02 11.48 -4.65
N ILE A 120 2.16 11.45 -5.32
CA ILE A 120 2.21 11.28 -6.78
C ILE A 120 1.80 9.84 -7.10
N HIS A 121 0.68 9.68 -7.81
CA HIS A 121 -0.01 8.41 -7.98
C HIS A 121 0.61 7.58 -9.11
N GLY A 122 1.33 6.53 -8.77
CA GLY A 122 1.95 5.65 -9.75
C GLY A 122 3.15 6.28 -10.43
N LEU A 123 4.14 6.73 -9.65
CA LEU A 123 5.44 7.13 -10.14
C LEU A 123 6.18 5.87 -10.65
N ASN A 124 5.88 5.45 -11.89
CA ASN A 124 6.27 4.15 -12.45
C ASN A 124 7.30 4.24 -13.58
N LEU A 125 7.51 5.43 -14.15
CA LEU A 125 8.41 5.69 -15.26
C LEU A 125 9.44 6.77 -14.88
N GLU A 126 10.59 6.75 -15.54
CA GLU A 126 11.63 7.78 -15.37
C GLU A 126 11.07 9.18 -15.65
N SER A 127 10.26 9.33 -16.71
CA SER A 127 9.59 10.60 -17.04
C SER A 127 8.65 11.11 -15.93
N HIS A 128 8.07 10.22 -15.12
CA HIS A 128 7.27 10.64 -13.97
C HIS A 128 8.14 11.22 -12.85
N LEU A 129 9.32 10.64 -12.63
CA LEU A 129 10.28 11.15 -11.65
C LEU A 129 10.85 12.50 -12.13
N ASP A 130 11.29 12.58 -13.38
CA ASP A 130 11.80 13.83 -13.96
C ASP A 130 10.77 14.95 -13.89
N TRP A 131 9.50 14.67 -14.21
CA TRP A 131 8.40 15.62 -14.05
C TRP A 131 8.27 16.12 -12.61
N ALA A 132 8.36 15.22 -11.62
CA ALA A 132 8.23 15.59 -10.21
C ALA A 132 9.44 16.36 -9.67
N LEU A 133 10.63 16.17 -10.26
CA LEU A 133 11.87 16.80 -9.80
C LEU A 133 12.16 18.15 -10.46
N THR A 134 11.86 18.31 -11.74
CA THR A 134 12.38 19.45 -12.53
C THR A 134 11.33 20.19 -13.36
N GLY A 135 10.19 19.58 -13.67
CA GLY A 135 9.20 20.13 -14.59
C GLY A 135 8.05 20.86 -13.91
N GLU A 136 6.91 20.87 -14.60
CA GLU A 136 5.66 21.44 -14.07
C GLU A 136 5.18 20.73 -12.80
N GLY A 137 5.52 19.46 -12.62
CA GLY A 137 5.27 18.71 -11.39
C GLY A 137 6.04 19.25 -10.21
N ALA A 138 7.31 19.64 -10.38
CA ALA A 138 8.08 20.31 -9.34
C ALA A 138 7.40 21.61 -8.91
N GLN A 139 6.97 22.45 -9.87
CA GLN A 139 6.24 23.69 -9.60
C GLN A 139 4.90 23.44 -8.92
N LEU A 140 4.17 22.38 -9.32
CA LEU A 140 2.91 21.98 -8.72
C LEU A 140 3.09 21.57 -7.26
N ILE A 141 4.11 20.76 -6.97
CA ILE A 141 4.45 20.32 -5.61
C ILE A 141 4.81 21.55 -4.73
N GLU A 142 5.65 22.43 -5.23
CA GLU A 142 6.04 23.66 -4.52
C GLU A 142 4.85 24.56 -4.23
N TRP A 143 3.98 24.75 -5.23
CA TRP A 143 2.75 25.52 -5.04
C TRP A 143 1.82 24.87 -4.01
N ALA A 144 1.63 23.55 -4.08
CA ALA A 144 0.74 22.83 -3.16
C ALA A 144 1.20 22.96 -1.69
N LEU A 145 2.51 22.86 -1.44
CA LEU A 145 3.11 23.07 -0.12
C LEU A 145 3.04 24.54 0.30
N ALA A 146 3.48 25.48 -0.54
CA ALA A 146 3.51 26.91 -0.21
C ALA A 146 2.11 27.51 0.01
N SER A 147 1.07 27.00 -0.66
CA SER A 147 -0.32 27.42 -0.44
C SER A 147 -0.93 26.91 0.87
N GLY A 148 -0.25 26.03 1.59
CA GLY A 148 -0.76 25.39 2.80
C GLY A 148 -1.85 24.34 2.56
N LYS A 149 -2.21 24.04 1.30
CA LYS A 149 -3.23 23.04 0.94
C LYS A 149 -2.78 21.60 1.13
N VAL A 150 -1.47 21.38 1.22
CA VAL A 150 -0.83 20.08 1.42
C VAL A 150 0.20 20.19 2.54
N GLY A 151 0.20 19.23 3.45
CA GLY A 151 1.18 19.18 4.55
C GLY A 151 2.53 18.66 4.09
N GLN A 152 2.53 17.55 3.37
CA GLN A 152 3.74 16.94 2.80
C GLN A 152 3.42 16.17 1.52
N VAL A 153 4.47 15.89 0.72
CA VAL A 153 4.35 15.17 -0.55
C VAL A 153 5.15 13.88 -0.51
N GLY A 154 4.56 12.82 -1.05
CA GLY A 154 5.18 11.52 -1.25
C GLY A 154 4.86 10.95 -2.63
N PHE A 155 5.07 9.65 -2.78
CA PHE A 155 4.73 8.94 -4.02
C PHE A 155 4.22 7.53 -3.76
N SER A 156 3.45 6.99 -4.70
CA SER A 156 3.17 5.56 -4.80
C SER A 156 3.84 5.01 -6.06
N SER A 157 4.34 3.76 -6.02
CA SER A 157 5.02 3.21 -7.18
C SER A 157 4.83 1.70 -7.33
N HIS A 158 4.61 1.29 -8.59
CA HIS A 158 4.74 -0.07 -9.10
C HIS A 158 5.99 -0.25 -9.98
N GLY A 159 6.76 0.83 -10.17
CA GLY A 159 7.94 0.87 -11.03
C GLY A 159 9.08 -0.04 -10.58
N SER A 160 10.20 0.04 -11.29
CA SER A 160 11.39 -0.74 -10.97
C SER A 160 11.97 -0.36 -9.61
N ASN A 161 12.69 -1.28 -8.98
CA ASN A 161 13.38 -0.98 -7.72
C ASN A 161 14.41 0.15 -7.88
N ALA A 162 15.07 0.25 -9.03
CA ALA A 162 16.02 1.33 -9.33
C ALA A 162 15.33 2.71 -9.39
N LEU A 163 14.14 2.79 -10.00
CA LEU A 163 13.35 4.03 -10.02
C LEU A 163 12.90 4.44 -8.62
N ILE A 164 12.42 3.46 -7.82
CA ILE A 164 11.99 3.70 -6.43
C ILE A 164 13.17 4.17 -5.58
N ASP A 165 14.36 3.55 -5.73
CA ASP A 165 15.60 3.93 -5.06
C ASP A 165 15.96 5.39 -5.36
N ARG A 166 15.94 5.78 -6.64
CA ARG A 166 16.18 7.17 -7.05
C ARG A 166 15.16 8.16 -6.49
N ALA A 167 13.88 7.77 -6.47
CA ALA A 167 12.84 8.61 -5.88
C ALA A 167 13.06 8.81 -4.37
N ILE A 168 13.44 7.75 -3.63
CA ILE A 168 13.78 7.83 -2.21
C ILE A 168 15.03 8.70 -2.01
N ALA A 169 16.05 8.55 -2.86
CA ALA A 169 17.32 9.30 -2.76
C ALA A 169 17.20 10.79 -3.14
N SER A 170 16.13 11.18 -3.82
CA SER A 170 15.95 12.54 -4.34
C SER A 170 15.70 13.62 -3.29
N ASP A 171 15.41 13.26 -2.04
CA ASP A 171 14.98 14.14 -0.95
C ASP A 171 13.71 15.00 -1.26
N ARG A 172 13.06 14.73 -2.39
CA ARG A 172 11.83 15.42 -2.79
C ARG A 172 10.61 14.98 -2.01
N PHE A 173 10.60 13.72 -1.57
CA PHE A 173 9.44 13.07 -0.98
C PHE A 173 9.65 12.80 0.50
N ARG A 174 8.57 12.93 1.28
CA ARG A 174 8.57 12.69 2.73
C ARG A 174 7.96 11.35 3.12
N PHE A 175 7.27 10.70 2.18
CA PHE A 175 6.73 9.35 2.37
C PHE A 175 6.64 8.61 1.04
N CYS A 176 6.51 7.28 1.14
CA CYS A 176 6.27 6.44 -0.02
C CYS A 176 5.20 5.38 0.29
N CYS A 177 4.41 5.03 -0.75
CA CYS A 177 3.44 3.94 -0.71
C CYS A 177 3.98 2.81 -1.60
N LEU A 178 4.41 1.72 -0.99
CA LEU A 178 5.06 0.61 -1.67
C LEU A 178 4.29 -0.70 -1.50
N HIS A 179 4.29 -1.54 -2.54
CA HIS A 179 3.84 -2.92 -2.39
C HIS A 179 4.80 -3.69 -1.51
N LEU A 180 4.35 -3.99 -0.31
CA LEU A 180 5.10 -4.75 0.70
C LEU A 180 4.20 -5.85 1.24
N HIS A 181 4.59 -7.08 1.07
CA HIS A 181 3.86 -8.22 1.62
C HIS A 181 4.76 -9.43 1.87
N LEU A 182 4.30 -10.31 2.74
CA LEU A 182 5.06 -11.46 3.24
C LEU A 182 5.55 -12.40 2.11
N LEU A 183 4.72 -12.66 1.10
CA LEU A 183 5.03 -13.66 0.06
C LEU A 183 5.99 -13.13 -1.02
N ASP A 184 6.18 -11.80 -1.09
CA ASP A 184 7.17 -11.15 -1.97
C ASP A 184 7.83 -9.96 -1.25
N PRO A 185 8.85 -10.20 -0.42
CA PRO A 185 9.52 -9.15 0.36
C PRO A 185 10.60 -8.39 -0.42
N THR A 186 10.64 -8.48 -1.75
CA THR A 186 11.74 -7.93 -2.59
C THR A 186 11.93 -6.43 -2.48
N ARG A 187 10.88 -5.69 -2.02
CA ARG A 187 10.93 -4.23 -1.79
C ARG A 187 11.23 -3.85 -0.34
N MET A 188 11.39 -4.82 0.56
CA MET A 188 11.71 -4.51 1.96
C MET A 188 13.01 -3.70 2.13
N PRO A 189 14.12 -3.95 1.38
CA PRO A 189 15.31 -3.11 1.47
C PRO A 189 15.04 -1.63 1.15
N LEU A 190 14.18 -1.34 0.14
CA LEU A 190 13.80 0.03 -0.22
C LEU A 190 12.94 0.68 0.89
N ALA A 191 12.04 -0.09 1.49
CA ALA A 191 11.26 0.39 2.64
C ALA A 191 12.17 0.73 3.83
N GLN A 192 13.17 -0.11 4.14
CA GLN A 192 14.16 0.15 5.19
C GLN A 192 14.99 1.40 4.88
N GLN A 193 15.44 1.56 3.64
CA GLN A 193 16.15 2.75 3.19
C GLN A 193 15.30 4.03 3.39
N ALA A 194 14.02 4.00 3.01
CA ALA A 194 13.11 5.12 3.22
C ALA A 194 12.95 5.46 4.71
N LEU A 195 12.75 4.44 5.56
CA LEU A 195 12.65 4.61 7.02
C LEU A 195 13.94 5.19 7.62
N HIS A 196 15.13 4.74 7.20
CA HIS A 196 16.42 5.30 7.63
C HIS A 196 16.60 6.77 7.23
N ARG A 197 15.90 7.24 6.19
CA ARG A 197 15.85 8.64 5.77
C ARG A 197 14.69 9.41 6.42
N SER A 198 14.10 8.87 7.46
CA SER A 198 12.94 9.44 8.18
C SER A 198 11.70 9.65 7.30
N MET A 199 11.60 8.95 6.17
CA MET A 199 10.39 8.95 5.35
C MET A 199 9.31 8.08 5.98
N GLY A 200 8.05 8.47 5.81
CA GLY A 200 6.92 7.59 6.08
C GLY A 200 6.84 6.44 5.06
N VAL A 201 6.52 5.23 5.51
CA VAL A 201 6.31 4.09 4.63
C VAL A 201 4.91 3.53 4.84
N LEU A 202 4.05 3.64 3.82
CA LEU A 202 2.75 2.99 3.75
C LEU A 202 2.88 1.70 2.94
N ALA A 203 2.71 0.54 3.59
CA ALA A 203 2.59 -0.73 2.87
C ALA A 203 1.21 -0.80 2.20
N ILE A 204 1.19 -0.75 0.87
CA ILE A 204 -0.02 -1.03 0.09
C ILE A 204 -0.08 -2.51 -0.27
N SER A 205 -1.29 -3.06 -0.32
CA SER A 205 -1.56 -4.49 -0.60
C SER A 205 -0.84 -5.47 0.37
N PRO A 206 -0.80 -5.22 1.69
CA PRO A 206 -0.10 -6.10 2.62
C PRO A 206 -0.69 -7.51 2.69
N ALA A 207 -1.93 -7.67 2.21
CA ALA A 207 -2.63 -8.95 2.06
C ALA A 207 -2.52 -9.53 0.64
N ASP A 208 -1.42 -9.27 -0.06
CA ASP A 208 -1.11 -9.68 -1.42
C ASP A 208 -2.14 -9.23 -2.48
N LYS A 209 -2.00 -7.97 -2.91
CA LYS A 209 -2.67 -7.38 -4.10
C LYS A 209 -4.15 -7.75 -4.28
N GLY A 210 -4.96 -7.56 -3.27
CA GLY A 210 -6.40 -7.76 -3.38
C GLY A 210 -7.01 -8.61 -2.29
N GLY A 211 -6.23 -8.93 -1.24
CA GLY A 211 -6.79 -9.58 -0.06
C GLY A 211 -6.87 -11.10 -0.15
N ARG A 212 -5.95 -11.73 -0.88
CA ARG A 212 -5.93 -13.20 -0.97
C ARG A 212 -5.50 -13.89 0.32
N LEU A 213 -4.76 -13.21 1.19
CA LEU A 213 -4.45 -13.75 2.52
C LEU A 213 -5.65 -13.77 3.48
N GLN A 214 -6.77 -13.12 3.13
CA GLN A 214 -8.07 -13.31 3.78
C GLN A 214 -8.76 -14.61 3.34
N ALA A 215 -8.40 -15.16 2.17
CA ALA A 215 -8.89 -16.44 1.64
C ALA A 215 -7.68 -17.26 1.15
N PRO A 216 -6.79 -17.69 2.07
CA PRO A 216 -5.57 -18.40 1.71
C PRO A 216 -5.87 -19.82 1.23
N SER A 217 -4.93 -20.45 0.51
CA SER A 217 -4.97 -21.87 0.23
C SER A 217 -4.81 -22.71 1.51
N ASP A 218 -5.24 -23.95 1.47
CA ASP A 218 -5.05 -24.90 2.58
C ASP A 218 -3.56 -25.10 2.88
N LEU A 219 -2.74 -25.19 1.83
CA LEU A 219 -1.29 -25.32 1.93
C LEU A 219 -0.65 -24.13 2.65
N LEU A 220 -1.02 -22.91 2.26
CA LEU A 220 -0.51 -21.69 2.91
C LEU A 220 -0.96 -21.62 4.36
N THR A 221 -2.21 -22.02 4.64
CA THR A 221 -2.76 -22.09 6.01
C THR A 221 -1.98 -23.09 6.86
N GLN A 222 -1.62 -24.26 6.31
CA GLN A 222 -0.79 -25.25 6.98
C GLN A 222 0.61 -24.72 7.32
N ASP A 223 1.27 -24.10 6.34
CA ASP A 223 2.63 -23.57 6.50
C ASP A 223 2.70 -22.45 7.55
N CYS A 224 1.61 -21.73 7.76
CA CYS A 224 1.53 -20.61 8.70
C CYS A 224 1.10 -21.01 10.13
N ARG A 225 0.75 -22.29 10.38
CA ARG A 225 0.29 -22.71 11.73
C ARG A 225 1.33 -22.42 12.80
N PRO A 226 0.89 -21.98 14.00
CA PRO A 226 -0.49 -21.89 14.48
C PRO A 226 -1.22 -20.60 14.08
N PHE A 227 -0.57 -19.68 13.34
CA PHE A 227 -1.16 -18.40 12.96
C PHE A 227 -1.97 -18.51 11.67
N GLN A 228 -2.90 -17.56 11.49
CA GLN A 228 -3.48 -17.28 10.18
C GLN A 228 -2.46 -16.57 9.28
N PRO A 229 -2.43 -16.84 7.96
CA PRO A 229 -1.49 -16.19 7.04
C PRO A 229 -1.53 -14.67 7.08
N LEU A 230 -2.72 -14.07 7.17
CA LEU A 230 -2.90 -12.62 7.25
C LEU A 230 -2.33 -12.02 8.54
N HIS A 231 -2.45 -12.72 9.67
CA HIS A 231 -1.85 -12.30 10.93
C HIS A 231 -0.32 -12.22 10.81
N LEU A 232 0.32 -13.28 10.30
CA LEU A 232 1.77 -13.29 10.09
C LEU A 232 2.22 -12.22 9.10
N ALA A 233 1.45 -11.98 8.03
CA ALA A 233 1.77 -10.94 7.05
C ALA A 233 1.78 -9.53 7.68
N TYR A 234 0.80 -9.22 8.52
CA TYR A 234 0.76 -7.94 9.23
C TYR A 234 1.88 -7.84 10.25
N ARG A 235 2.08 -8.88 11.07
CA ARG A 235 3.15 -8.91 12.08
C ARG A 235 4.54 -8.78 11.44
N PHE A 236 4.79 -9.45 10.32
CA PHE A 236 6.04 -9.33 9.56
C PHE A 236 6.36 -7.88 9.19
N LEU A 237 5.38 -7.15 8.64
CA LEU A 237 5.58 -5.75 8.23
C LEU A 237 5.67 -4.80 9.43
N LEU A 238 4.85 -5.00 10.46
CA LEU A 238 4.87 -4.17 11.68
C LEU A 238 6.19 -4.34 12.42
N ALA A 239 6.68 -5.57 12.57
CA ALA A 239 7.97 -5.86 13.22
C ALA A 239 9.17 -5.33 12.42
N ALA A 240 9.03 -5.18 11.10
CA ALA A 240 10.03 -4.53 10.25
C ALA A 240 10.03 -3.00 10.36
N GLY A 241 9.16 -2.39 11.18
CA GLY A 241 9.12 -0.94 11.40
C GLY A 241 8.37 -0.14 10.33
N VAL A 242 7.66 -0.78 9.40
CA VAL A 242 6.83 -0.08 8.39
C VAL A 242 5.84 0.84 9.10
N SER A 243 5.75 2.12 8.69
CA SER A 243 4.99 3.12 9.42
C SER A 243 3.52 2.74 9.57
N THR A 244 2.89 2.27 8.49
CA THR A 244 1.48 1.89 8.49
C THR A 244 1.14 0.91 7.37
N LEU A 245 0.11 0.09 7.57
CA LEU A 245 -0.36 -0.92 6.62
C LEU A 245 -1.75 -0.54 6.09
N SER A 246 -1.91 -0.44 4.77
CA SER A 246 -3.21 -0.19 4.16
C SER A 246 -4.12 -1.42 4.27
N VAL A 247 -5.26 -1.25 4.89
CA VAL A 247 -6.32 -2.26 4.97
C VAL A 247 -7.57 -1.76 4.25
N GLY A 248 -8.08 -2.54 3.31
CA GLY A 248 -9.36 -2.29 2.66
C GLY A 248 -10.48 -3.05 3.36
N ALA A 249 -11.61 -2.42 3.58
CA ALA A 249 -12.77 -3.00 4.23
C ALA A 249 -14.06 -2.73 3.45
N GLN A 250 -14.95 -3.70 3.39
CA GLN A 250 -16.34 -3.57 2.91
C GLN A 250 -17.32 -3.45 4.06
N SER A 251 -16.91 -3.91 5.25
CA SER A 251 -17.66 -3.86 6.49
C SER A 251 -16.74 -3.57 7.67
N ALA A 252 -17.31 -3.16 8.81
CA ALA A 252 -16.53 -2.91 10.03
C ALA A 252 -15.79 -4.16 10.54
N SER A 253 -16.34 -5.37 10.35
CA SER A 253 -15.73 -6.64 10.77
C SER A 253 -14.45 -6.98 10.01
N ASP A 254 -14.25 -6.47 8.79
CA ASP A 254 -13.01 -6.65 8.03
C ASP A 254 -11.81 -5.99 8.72
N LEU A 255 -12.07 -5.10 9.69
CA LEU A 255 -11.05 -4.40 10.48
C LEU A 255 -10.74 -5.08 11.83
N ASP A 256 -11.38 -6.21 12.16
CA ASP A 256 -11.20 -6.87 13.47
C ASP A 256 -9.76 -7.33 13.71
N LEU A 257 -9.08 -7.86 12.70
CA LEU A 257 -7.67 -8.22 12.84
C LEU A 257 -6.78 -6.98 13.00
N ALA A 258 -7.02 -5.90 12.25
CA ALA A 258 -6.30 -4.65 12.42
C ALA A 258 -6.50 -4.08 13.84
N ARG A 259 -7.73 -4.15 14.35
CA ARG A 259 -8.06 -3.76 15.74
C ARG A 259 -7.28 -4.60 16.77
N SER A 260 -7.22 -5.91 16.59
CA SER A 260 -6.50 -6.81 17.49
C SER A 260 -4.99 -6.54 17.52
N LEU A 261 -4.42 -6.07 16.40
CA LEU A 261 -3.01 -5.77 16.23
C LEU A 261 -2.66 -4.27 16.37
N ALA A 262 -3.61 -3.42 16.73
CA ALA A 262 -3.44 -1.95 16.81
C ALA A 262 -2.34 -1.48 17.78
N SER A 263 -1.85 -2.37 18.65
CA SER A 263 -0.77 -2.11 19.61
C SER A 263 0.39 -3.12 19.49
N SER A 264 0.52 -3.79 18.35
CA SER A 264 1.48 -4.89 18.13
C SER A 264 2.67 -4.44 17.28
N ASP A 265 3.42 -3.43 17.73
CA ASP A 265 4.55 -2.84 17.00
C ASP A 265 5.93 -3.41 17.40
N GLY A 266 5.96 -4.28 18.39
CA GLY A 266 7.20 -4.94 18.86
C GLY A 266 7.78 -5.93 17.84
N PRO A 267 9.01 -6.42 18.11
CA PRO A 267 9.63 -7.45 17.26
C PRO A 267 8.77 -8.71 17.22
N LEU A 268 8.99 -9.53 16.20
CA LEU A 268 8.40 -10.87 16.15
C LEU A 268 8.82 -11.68 17.38
N ASP A 269 7.88 -12.42 17.95
CA ASP A 269 8.20 -13.38 18.99
C ASP A 269 8.91 -14.64 18.42
N ALA A 270 9.32 -15.56 19.29
CA ALA A 270 10.05 -16.76 18.87
C ALA A 270 9.20 -17.68 17.98
N LEU A 271 7.89 -17.77 18.26
CA LEU A 271 6.98 -18.61 17.50
C LEU A 271 6.66 -17.98 16.14
N GLU A 272 6.42 -16.68 16.09
CA GLU A 272 6.24 -15.93 14.84
C GLU A 272 7.47 -16.10 13.93
N ARG A 273 8.68 -15.92 14.46
CA ARG A 273 9.93 -16.12 13.70
C ARG A 273 10.07 -17.53 13.16
N SER A 274 9.93 -18.55 14.02
CA SER A 274 10.07 -19.93 13.60
C SER A 274 9.03 -20.35 12.56
N THR A 275 7.81 -19.82 12.64
CA THR A 275 6.77 -20.07 11.64
C THR A 275 7.09 -19.39 10.30
N LEU A 276 7.61 -18.17 10.30
CA LEU A 276 8.07 -17.51 9.08
C LEU A 276 9.25 -18.24 8.43
N ASP A 277 10.21 -18.71 9.23
CA ASP A 277 11.33 -19.51 8.73
C ASP A 277 10.84 -20.82 8.10
N HIS A 278 9.88 -21.50 8.75
CA HIS A 278 9.23 -22.68 8.20
C HIS A 278 8.55 -22.39 6.85
N LEU A 279 7.73 -21.34 6.77
CA LEU A 279 7.06 -20.91 5.54
C LEU A 279 8.08 -20.68 4.40
N HIS A 280 9.17 -19.99 4.70
CA HIS A 280 10.24 -19.73 3.71
C HIS A 280 10.94 -20.99 3.26
N GLN A 281 11.22 -21.93 4.17
CA GLN A 281 11.83 -23.23 3.86
C GLN A 281 10.91 -24.08 2.99
N GLN A 282 9.62 -24.19 3.33
CA GLN A 282 8.64 -24.95 2.55
C GLN A 282 8.51 -24.39 1.13
N ARG A 283 8.42 -23.07 0.99
CA ARG A 283 8.41 -22.42 -0.34
C ARG A 283 9.68 -22.73 -1.12
N ALA A 284 10.85 -22.63 -0.49
CA ALA A 284 12.13 -22.89 -1.13
C ALA A 284 12.22 -24.34 -1.61
N HIS A 285 11.75 -25.29 -0.79
CA HIS A 285 11.73 -26.71 -1.14
C HIS A 285 10.81 -26.99 -2.35
N ARG A 286 9.60 -26.42 -2.37
CA ARG A 286 8.62 -26.61 -3.47
C ARG A 286 9.08 -26.01 -4.79
N LEU A 287 9.75 -24.87 -4.75
CA LEU A 287 10.21 -24.17 -5.95
C LEU A 287 11.56 -24.68 -6.46
N GLY A 288 12.39 -25.27 -5.60
CA GLY A 288 13.69 -25.81 -5.95
C GLY A 288 14.60 -24.79 -6.62
N ILE A 289 15.36 -25.24 -7.60
CA ILE A 289 16.30 -24.42 -8.38
C ILE A 289 15.58 -23.40 -9.28
N ASP A 290 14.32 -23.66 -9.62
CA ASP A 290 13.52 -22.78 -10.49
C ASP A 290 12.93 -21.57 -9.78
N ARG A 291 13.26 -21.36 -8.50
CA ARG A 291 12.79 -20.23 -7.73
C ARG A 291 13.28 -18.92 -8.32
N CYS A 292 12.37 -18.10 -8.84
CA CYS A 292 12.71 -16.74 -9.23
C CYS A 292 12.95 -15.86 -7.99
N GLY A 293 14.18 -15.30 -7.89
CA GLY A 293 14.57 -14.38 -6.83
C GLY A 293 14.24 -12.91 -7.12
N GLN A 294 13.50 -12.62 -8.20
CA GLN A 294 13.13 -11.26 -8.62
C GLN A 294 14.32 -10.31 -8.83
N CYS A 295 15.50 -10.85 -9.20
CA CYS A 295 16.71 -10.06 -9.46
C CYS A 295 16.63 -9.20 -10.73
N ARG A 296 15.65 -9.47 -11.62
CA ARG A 296 15.41 -8.78 -12.90
C ARG A 296 16.56 -8.89 -13.92
N ALA A 297 17.49 -9.83 -13.73
CA ALA A 297 18.60 -10.08 -14.68
C ALA A 297 18.15 -10.52 -16.08
N CYS A 298 16.90 -11.02 -16.20
CA CYS A 298 16.26 -11.36 -17.46
C CYS A 298 15.68 -10.15 -18.23
N LEU A 299 15.96 -8.93 -17.79
CA LEU A 299 15.52 -7.72 -18.47
C LEU A 299 16.73 -6.91 -18.96
N PRO A 300 16.58 -6.18 -20.09
CA PRO A 300 15.38 -6.06 -20.91
C PRO A 300 15.13 -7.30 -21.77
N CYS A 301 13.89 -7.78 -21.83
CA CYS A 301 13.51 -8.81 -22.79
C CYS A 301 13.33 -8.19 -24.19
N PRO A 302 13.93 -8.73 -25.27
CA PRO A 302 13.79 -8.19 -26.64
C PRO A 302 12.34 -8.10 -27.11
N LYS A 303 11.46 -8.97 -26.59
CA LYS A 303 10.03 -9.01 -26.89
C LYS A 303 9.16 -8.32 -25.82
N GLN A 304 9.78 -7.60 -24.90
CA GLN A 304 9.11 -6.86 -23.83
C GLN A 304 8.25 -7.74 -22.90
N VAL A 305 8.51 -9.06 -22.86
CA VAL A 305 7.80 -9.97 -21.96
C VAL A 305 8.15 -9.61 -20.51
N PRO A 306 7.17 -9.43 -19.62
CA PRO A 306 7.40 -9.06 -18.21
C PRO A 306 7.82 -10.30 -17.39
N ILE A 307 8.96 -10.89 -17.74
CA ILE A 307 9.45 -12.17 -17.19
C ILE A 307 9.42 -12.19 -15.65
N PRO A 308 9.92 -11.17 -14.92
CA PRO A 308 9.89 -11.20 -13.45
C PRO A 308 8.47 -11.27 -12.89
N ASP A 309 7.50 -10.58 -13.50
CA ASP A 309 6.10 -10.59 -13.04
C ASP A 309 5.45 -11.97 -13.28
N LEU A 310 5.70 -12.57 -14.43
CA LEU A 310 5.25 -13.93 -14.74
C LEU A 310 5.85 -14.97 -13.78
N LEU A 311 7.16 -14.90 -13.54
CA LEU A 311 7.84 -15.82 -12.63
C LEU A 311 7.42 -15.58 -11.16
N ARG A 312 7.06 -14.36 -10.78
CA ARG A 312 6.44 -14.08 -9.47
C ARG A 312 5.11 -14.81 -9.32
N LEU A 313 4.25 -14.74 -10.32
CA LEU A 313 2.97 -15.46 -10.31
C LEU A 313 3.18 -16.99 -10.24
N ARG A 314 4.16 -17.52 -10.99
CA ARG A 314 4.57 -18.93 -10.89
C ARG A 314 5.04 -19.29 -9.48
N ASN A 315 5.86 -18.44 -8.84
CA ASN A 315 6.30 -18.68 -7.47
C ASN A 315 5.13 -18.72 -6.48
N LEU A 316 4.10 -17.89 -6.68
CA LEU A 316 2.90 -17.90 -5.84
C LEU A 316 2.06 -19.14 -6.07
N ALA A 317 1.86 -19.54 -7.33
CA ALA A 317 1.09 -20.72 -7.69
C ALA A 317 1.72 -22.00 -7.12
N LEU A 318 2.99 -22.25 -7.40
CA LEU A 318 3.66 -23.50 -7.04
C LEU A 318 4.16 -23.51 -5.60
N GLY A 319 4.62 -22.36 -5.08
CA GLY A 319 5.19 -22.26 -3.74
C GLY A 319 4.15 -22.24 -2.63
N HIS A 320 2.93 -21.78 -2.92
CA HIS A 320 1.88 -21.53 -1.93
C HIS A 320 0.49 -22.05 -2.35
N ASP A 321 0.40 -22.81 -3.45
CA ASP A 321 -0.86 -23.32 -4.02
C ASP A 321 -1.89 -22.19 -4.30
N LEU A 322 -1.40 -21.04 -4.77
CA LEU A 322 -2.23 -19.90 -5.16
C LEU A 322 -2.50 -19.91 -6.67
N ILE A 323 -2.90 -21.07 -7.21
CA ILE A 323 -3.06 -21.31 -8.65
C ILE A 323 -4.14 -20.41 -9.26
N GLU A 324 -5.32 -20.33 -8.64
CA GLU A 324 -6.43 -19.50 -9.11
C GLU A 324 -6.03 -18.02 -9.11
N PHE A 325 -5.45 -17.54 -8.00
CA PHE A 325 -4.98 -16.16 -7.90
C PHE A 325 -3.92 -15.84 -8.99
N ALA A 326 -2.95 -16.72 -9.18
CA ALA A 326 -1.91 -16.52 -10.18
C ALA A 326 -2.50 -16.50 -11.60
N GLY A 327 -3.46 -17.38 -11.92
CA GLY A 327 -4.18 -17.42 -13.18
C GLY A 327 -5.01 -16.16 -13.44
N GLU A 328 -5.78 -15.68 -12.45
CA GLU A 328 -6.51 -14.42 -12.55
C GLU A 328 -5.59 -13.24 -12.84
N ARG A 329 -4.45 -13.17 -12.15
CA ARG A 329 -3.47 -12.09 -12.34
C ARG A 329 -2.75 -12.19 -13.68
N TYR A 330 -2.43 -13.40 -14.12
CA TYR A 330 -1.87 -13.63 -15.46
C TYR A 330 -2.82 -13.14 -16.55
N ASN A 331 -4.13 -13.40 -16.42
CA ASN A 331 -5.14 -12.96 -17.37
C ASN A 331 -5.31 -11.44 -17.47
N LEU A 332 -4.79 -10.68 -16.49
CA LEU A 332 -4.76 -9.21 -16.55
C LEU A 332 -3.55 -8.67 -17.33
N ILE A 333 -2.46 -9.45 -17.43
CA ILE A 333 -1.27 -9.05 -18.18
C ILE A 333 -1.63 -8.94 -19.66
N GLY A 334 -1.29 -7.81 -20.27
CA GLY A 334 -1.63 -7.51 -21.66
C GLY A 334 -3.07 -7.06 -21.91
N ARG A 335 -3.94 -7.00 -20.89
CA ARG A 335 -5.39 -6.75 -21.08
C ARG A 335 -5.98 -5.66 -20.18
N ALA A 336 -5.33 -5.28 -19.11
CA ALA A 336 -5.92 -4.44 -18.06
C ALA A 336 -5.37 -3.00 -18.01
N GLY A 337 -5.13 -2.40 -19.16
CA GLY A 337 -4.79 -0.98 -19.29
C GLY A 337 -3.41 -0.59 -18.76
N HIS A 338 -3.19 0.69 -18.51
CA HIS A 338 -1.87 1.29 -18.20
C HIS A 338 -1.25 0.91 -16.85
N TRP A 339 -1.97 0.22 -15.99
CA TRP A 339 -1.46 -0.27 -14.70
C TRP A 339 -0.76 -1.62 -14.78
N TRP A 340 -0.84 -2.29 -15.91
CA TRP A 340 -0.32 -3.62 -16.16
C TRP A 340 0.57 -3.63 -17.40
N GLU A 341 1.49 -4.59 -17.43
CA GLU A 341 2.31 -4.80 -18.61
C GLU A 341 1.45 -5.04 -19.86
N THR A 342 1.88 -4.48 -20.98
CA THR A 342 1.11 -4.52 -22.24
C THR A 342 1.29 -5.80 -23.04
N VAL A 343 2.28 -6.64 -22.69
CA VAL A 343 2.69 -7.84 -23.38
C VAL A 343 2.66 -9.01 -22.42
N ASP A 344 2.06 -10.12 -22.81
CA ASP A 344 2.03 -11.36 -22.03
C ASP A 344 3.09 -12.39 -22.50
N ALA A 345 3.08 -13.58 -21.90
CA ALA A 345 4.06 -14.64 -22.21
C ALA A 345 3.96 -15.21 -23.63
N SER A 346 2.84 -14.99 -24.35
CA SER A 346 2.67 -15.51 -25.72
C SER A 346 3.63 -14.89 -26.74
N HIS A 347 4.21 -13.72 -26.39
CA HIS A 347 5.22 -13.05 -27.21
C HIS A 347 6.64 -13.60 -27.04
N CYS A 348 6.82 -14.60 -26.15
CA CYS A 348 8.13 -15.23 -25.93
C CYS A 348 8.56 -16.05 -27.14
N GLU A 349 9.75 -15.78 -27.68
CA GLU A 349 10.38 -16.51 -28.79
C GLU A 349 11.40 -17.52 -28.32
N HIS A 350 11.49 -17.80 -27.02
CA HIS A 350 12.45 -18.76 -26.44
C HIS A 350 13.91 -18.48 -26.84
N CYS A 351 14.32 -17.21 -26.90
CA CYS A 351 15.66 -16.78 -27.29
C CYS A 351 16.78 -17.33 -26.38
N GLY A 352 16.46 -17.62 -25.11
CA GLY A 352 17.43 -18.13 -24.13
C GLY A 352 18.24 -17.02 -23.43
N ASP A 353 17.94 -15.75 -23.69
CA ASP A 353 18.64 -14.59 -23.11
C ASP A 353 18.24 -14.31 -21.66
#